data_a1c4fe4d803afacc8b51a4445a3119bf
#
_entry.id   a1c4fe4d803afacc8b51a4445a3119bf
#
_cell.length_a   1.000
_cell.length_b   1.000
_cell.length_c   1.000
_cell.angle_alpha   90.00
_cell.angle_beta   90.00
_cell.angle_gamma   90.00
#
_symmetry.space_group_name_H-M   'P 1'
#
loop_
_entity.id
_entity.type
_entity.pdbx_description
1 polymer ?
#
loop_
_entity_poly.entity_id
_entity_poly.type
_entity_poly.pdbx_seq_one_letter_code
_entity_poly.pdbx_strand_id
1 'polypeptide(L)'
;LYFGDIIGNVYAVNAINGELVWRDRADDHPSLTLTAAPSLYEGRLYVPLSALEVTAAANPDYPCCTFRGGVAVYDAKSGEKQWTAYTIDQEPKEVGKNSVGTPRIAPSGAPVWNTPALDPKRGVMYVGTGTNYSSPANDTSDAILALDLKDGRIRWHQQMTKGDAWNMGCETEEKINCPPENGPDYDFGAAVVIATTAQGKDILIAGQKSGDVYGLDPDAGGRVLWHQKLGRGGIQGGVHFGMAVDGDTVYVPMSDFDGGPRWPGKAYPGMYALDIETGEQRWYTPAQNVCNDRDFCQPGLSAPASVFPGGVLAGAMDG
;
A
#
# COMPACT_ATOMS: atom_id res chain seq x y z
N LEU A 1 5.08 13.21 19.07
CA LEU A 1 4.14 12.58 18.13
C LEU A 1 4.54 12.96 16.71
N TYR A 2 4.49 11.99 15.78
CA TYR A 2 4.83 12.19 14.36
C TYR A 2 3.66 11.79 13.48
N PHE A 3 3.42 12.56 12.41
CA PHE A 3 2.38 12.24 11.41
C PHE A 3 2.66 12.98 10.09
N GLY A 4 2.01 12.50 9.02
CA GLY A 4 2.01 13.13 7.71
C GLY A 4 0.67 13.80 7.38
N ASP A 5 0.67 14.67 6.37
CA ASP A 5 -0.56 15.25 5.82
C ASP A 5 -0.74 14.96 4.31
N ILE A 6 -1.94 15.26 3.81
CA ILE A 6 -2.32 15.01 2.41
C ILE A 6 -1.57 15.90 1.40
N ILE A 7 -0.87 16.93 1.85
CA ILE A 7 -0.04 17.80 0.99
C ILE A 7 1.45 17.50 1.14
N GLY A 8 1.81 16.37 1.74
CA GLY A 8 3.19 15.86 1.77
C GLY A 8 4.09 16.43 2.86
N ASN A 9 3.56 17.11 3.87
CA ASN A 9 4.36 17.51 5.02
C ASN A 9 4.38 16.41 6.08
N VAL A 10 5.53 16.26 6.72
CA VAL A 10 5.73 15.47 7.92
C VAL A 10 5.94 16.40 9.12
N TYR A 11 5.35 16.04 10.24
CA TYR A 11 5.33 16.85 11.45
C TYR A 11 5.86 16.09 12.65
N ALA A 12 6.59 16.80 13.51
CA ALA A 12 6.79 16.42 14.90
C ALA A 12 6.13 17.44 15.81
N VAL A 13 5.29 17.00 16.71
CA VAL A 13 4.63 17.85 17.70
C VAL A 13 4.84 17.30 19.09
N ASN A 14 4.87 18.17 20.09
CA ASN A 14 4.91 17.80 21.50
C ASN A 14 3.58 17.11 21.85
N ALA A 15 3.62 15.86 22.32
CA ALA A 15 2.44 15.07 22.62
C ALA A 15 1.63 15.58 23.83
N ILE A 16 2.22 16.45 24.67
CA ILE A 16 1.57 16.97 25.90
C ILE A 16 0.73 18.22 25.57
N ASN A 17 1.27 19.12 24.74
CA ASN A 17 0.66 20.43 24.49
C ASN A 17 0.37 20.75 23.01
N GLY A 18 0.76 19.85 22.09
CA GLY A 18 0.53 20.01 20.65
C GLY A 18 1.45 21.00 19.95
N GLU A 19 2.42 21.61 20.64
CA GLU A 19 3.35 22.55 20.03
C GLU A 19 4.18 21.90 18.92
N LEU A 20 4.34 22.61 17.81
CA LEU A 20 5.20 22.19 16.70
C LEU A 20 6.66 22.15 17.13
N VAL A 21 7.30 20.99 16.95
CA VAL A 21 8.74 20.81 17.17
C VAL A 21 9.50 21.06 15.86
N TRP A 22 9.08 20.39 14.78
CA TRP A 22 9.59 20.61 13.44
C TRP A 22 8.55 20.17 12.39
N ARG A 23 8.72 20.68 11.17
CA ARG A 23 7.98 20.29 9.98
C ARG A 23 8.91 20.32 8.78
N ASP A 24 8.75 19.35 7.87
CA ASP A 24 9.41 19.34 6.58
C ASP A 24 8.47 18.79 5.51
N ARG A 25 8.74 19.06 4.23
CA ARG A 25 8.08 18.44 3.10
C ARG A 25 8.89 17.20 2.70
N ALA A 26 8.24 16.03 2.68
CA ALA A 26 8.96 14.76 2.56
C ALA A 26 9.60 14.52 1.18
N ASP A 27 9.05 15.13 0.12
CA ASP A 27 9.62 15.13 -1.24
C ASP A 27 9.14 16.37 -2.00
N ASP A 28 9.87 16.79 -3.04
CA ASP A 28 9.54 18.00 -3.82
C ASP A 28 8.44 17.77 -4.86
N HIS A 29 8.01 16.53 -5.09
CA HIS A 29 6.97 16.24 -6.08
C HIS A 29 5.65 16.97 -5.77
N PRO A 30 5.04 17.70 -6.73
CA PRO A 30 3.89 18.56 -6.46
C PRO A 30 2.66 17.79 -5.96
N SER A 31 2.47 16.56 -6.39
CA SER A 31 1.34 15.70 -6.01
C SER A 31 1.64 14.78 -4.82
N LEU A 32 2.75 15.01 -4.11
CA LEU A 32 3.12 14.20 -2.94
C LEU A 32 2.02 14.20 -1.88
N THR A 33 1.73 13.02 -1.33
CA THR A 33 0.86 12.81 -0.17
C THR A 33 1.51 11.89 0.84
N LEU A 34 1.16 12.03 2.12
CA LEU A 34 1.53 11.11 3.17
C LEU A 34 0.25 10.55 3.79
N THR A 35 -0.17 9.38 3.32
CA THR A 35 -1.46 8.76 3.69
C THR A 35 -1.32 7.65 4.73
N ALA A 36 -0.09 7.22 5.02
CA ALA A 36 0.20 6.21 6.04
C ALA A 36 0.99 6.80 7.21
N ALA A 37 0.92 6.15 8.36
CA ALA A 37 1.70 6.55 9.53
C ALA A 37 3.19 6.27 9.31
N PRO A 38 4.09 7.17 9.74
CA PRO A 38 5.52 6.89 9.76
C PRO A 38 5.89 5.92 10.88
N SER A 39 6.98 5.19 10.70
CA SER A 39 7.55 4.29 11.72
C SER A 39 8.78 4.90 12.38
N LEU A 40 8.91 4.73 13.70
CA LEU A 40 10.03 5.27 14.49
C LEU A 40 10.88 4.13 15.06
N TYR A 41 12.20 4.17 14.80
CA TYR A 41 13.14 3.24 15.38
C TYR A 41 14.52 3.88 15.58
N GLU A 42 15.11 3.74 16.75
CA GLU A 42 16.46 4.25 17.11
C GLU A 42 16.70 5.72 16.69
N GLY A 43 15.70 6.58 16.93
CA GLY A 43 15.77 8.00 16.63
C GLY A 43 15.64 8.36 15.15
N ARG A 44 15.31 7.40 14.29
CA ARG A 44 15.01 7.61 12.88
C ARG A 44 13.53 7.44 12.61
N LEU A 45 12.97 8.36 11.83
CA LEU A 45 11.59 8.35 11.40
C LEU A 45 11.53 7.96 9.92
N TYR A 46 10.88 6.83 9.62
CA TYR A 46 10.71 6.27 8.28
C TYR A 46 9.34 6.68 7.73
N VAL A 47 9.32 7.55 6.74
CA VAL A 47 8.12 8.22 6.20
C VAL A 47 7.80 7.65 4.82
N PRO A 48 6.69 6.93 4.64
CA PRO A 48 6.32 6.39 3.33
C PRO A 48 5.81 7.50 2.40
N LEU A 49 6.18 7.41 1.11
CA LEU A 49 5.86 8.40 0.08
C LEU A 49 4.83 7.85 -0.89
N SER A 50 3.71 8.54 -1.02
CA SER A 50 2.66 8.30 -2.01
C SER A 50 2.29 9.59 -2.74
N ALA A 51 1.43 9.51 -3.76
CA ALA A 51 1.03 10.70 -4.49
C ALA A 51 -0.38 10.58 -5.07
N LEU A 52 -1.04 11.73 -5.23
CA LEU A 52 -2.27 11.88 -5.98
C LEU A 52 -2.04 12.10 -7.49
N GLU A 53 -0.81 11.93 -7.98
CA GLU A 53 -0.53 12.01 -9.42
C GLU A 53 -1.33 10.97 -10.21
N VAL A 54 -1.61 9.82 -9.59
CA VAL A 54 -2.50 8.79 -10.15
C VAL A 54 -3.87 9.35 -10.57
N THR A 55 -4.41 10.32 -9.83
CA THR A 55 -5.67 11.00 -10.16
C THR A 55 -5.49 12.14 -11.15
N ALA A 56 -4.37 12.87 -11.07
CA ALA A 56 -4.06 13.94 -12.03
C ALA A 56 -3.98 13.43 -13.48
N ALA A 57 -3.58 12.19 -13.66
CA ALA A 57 -3.51 11.51 -14.95
C ALA A 57 -4.86 11.39 -15.69
N ALA A 58 -6.00 11.59 -15.02
CA ALA A 58 -7.31 11.68 -15.67
C ALA A 58 -7.42 12.87 -16.62
N ASN A 59 -6.64 13.94 -16.38
CA ASN A 59 -6.59 15.09 -17.28
C ASN A 59 -5.66 14.79 -18.47
N PRO A 60 -6.14 14.79 -19.74
CA PRO A 60 -5.34 14.50 -20.91
C PRO A 60 -4.21 15.52 -21.15
N ASP A 61 -4.34 16.75 -20.63
CA ASP A 61 -3.33 17.81 -20.74
C ASP A 61 -2.27 17.74 -19.63
N TYR A 62 -2.38 16.79 -18.69
CA TYR A 62 -1.38 16.57 -17.65
C TYR A 62 -0.22 15.73 -18.17
N PRO A 63 1.04 16.23 -18.16
CA PRO A 63 2.22 15.44 -18.50
C PRO A 63 2.40 14.29 -17.48
N CYS A 64 2.10 13.09 -17.89
CA CYS A 64 2.05 11.95 -16.96
C CYS A 64 3.13 10.91 -17.27
N CYS A 65 3.80 10.37 -16.27
CA CYS A 65 3.78 10.68 -14.84
C CYS A 65 5.21 10.70 -14.32
N THR A 66 5.47 11.39 -13.22
CA THR A 66 6.84 11.64 -12.74
C THR A 66 7.09 11.18 -11.31
N PHE A 67 6.04 10.84 -10.55
CA PHE A 67 6.18 10.39 -9.16
C PHE A 67 6.87 9.03 -9.07
N ARG A 68 7.75 8.90 -8.10
CA ARG A 68 8.33 7.62 -7.67
C ARG A 68 7.99 7.38 -6.20
N GLY A 69 7.39 6.25 -5.90
CA GLY A 69 7.17 5.80 -4.53
C GLY A 69 8.48 5.65 -3.77
N GLY A 70 8.42 5.62 -2.45
CA GLY A 70 9.64 5.50 -1.66
C GLY A 70 9.43 5.61 -0.16
N VAL A 71 10.54 5.73 0.56
CA VAL A 71 10.59 6.03 1.99
C VAL A 71 11.64 7.11 2.23
N ALA A 72 11.22 8.24 2.82
CA ALA A 72 12.13 9.28 3.30
C ALA A 72 12.46 9.04 4.77
N VAL A 73 13.71 9.22 5.17
CA VAL A 73 14.16 8.99 6.53
C VAL A 73 14.73 10.24 7.16
N TYR A 74 14.27 10.52 8.38
CA TYR A 74 14.62 11.71 9.15
C TYR A 74 15.28 11.33 10.46
N ASP A 75 16.15 12.22 10.96
CA ASP A 75 16.44 12.27 12.38
C ASP A 75 15.16 12.75 13.10
N ALA A 76 14.62 11.89 13.95
CA ALA A 76 13.32 12.15 14.57
C ALA A 76 13.33 13.36 15.52
N LYS A 77 14.50 13.74 16.08
CA LYS A 77 14.63 14.85 17.01
C LYS A 77 14.78 16.19 16.30
N SER A 78 15.65 16.25 15.28
CA SER A 78 15.95 17.49 14.57
C SER A 78 15.05 17.76 13.38
N GLY A 79 14.45 16.73 12.77
CA GLY A 79 13.73 16.81 11.50
C GLY A 79 14.65 16.90 10.28
N GLU A 80 15.95 16.63 10.46
CA GLU A 80 16.90 16.59 9.35
C GLU A 80 16.65 15.33 8.49
N LYS A 81 16.38 15.53 7.20
CA LYS A 81 16.23 14.44 6.23
C LYS A 81 17.59 13.80 5.97
N GLN A 82 17.73 12.52 6.29
CA GLN A 82 18.98 11.78 6.16
C GLN A 82 19.15 11.20 4.76
N TRP A 83 18.09 10.59 4.19
CA TRP A 83 18.08 10.01 2.85
C TRP A 83 16.64 9.72 2.40
N THR A 84 16.49 9.49 1.10
CA THR A 84 15.26 8.96 0.49
C THR A 84 15.62 7.74 -0.35
N ALA A 85 14.89 6.64 -0.16
CA ALA A 85 14.97 5.46 -1.00
C ALA A 85 13.74 5.40 -1.89
N TYR A 86 13.94 5.40 -3.21
CA TYR A 86 12.85 5.26 -4.17
C TYR A 86 12.60 3.80 -4.53
N THR A 87 11.35 3.45 -4.78
CA THR A 87 10.94 2.11 -5.25
C THR A 87 11.31 1.89 -6.71
N ILE A 88 11.52 2.96 -7.46
CA ILE A 88 11.98 2.97 -8.85
C ILE A 88 13.28 3.75 -8.91
N ASP A 89 14.40 3.08 -9.22
CA ASP A 89 15.73 3.73 -9.26
C ASP A 89 15.88 4.72 -10.41
N GLN A 90 15.22 4.46 -11.53
CA GLN A 90 15.35 5.27 -12.74
C GLN A 90 14.59 6.58 -12.63
N GLU A 91 15.25 7.69 -13.00
CA GLU A 91 14.59 8.98 -13.12
C GLU A 91 13.57 8.98 -14.28
N PRO A 92 12.37 9.55 -14.06
CA PRO A 92 11.37 9.70 -15.11
C PRO A 92 11.87 10.56 -16.27
N LYS A 93 11.57 10.12 -17.52
CA LYS A 93 11.96 10.81 -18.75
C LYS A 93 10.79 10.83 -19.73
N GLU A 94 10.75 11.84 -20.62
CA GLU A 94 9.81 11.85 -21.72
C GLU A 94 10.07 10.64 -22.64
N VAL A 95 9.04 9.82 -22.84
CA VAL A 95 9.07 8.62 -23.70
C VAL A 95 8.20 8.75 -24.92
N GLY A 96 7.57 9.91 -25.13
CA GLY A 96 6.71 10.21 -26.26
C GLY A 96 5.58 11.16 -25.89
N LYS A 97 4.54 11.20 -26.71
CA LYS A 97 3.36 12.04 -26.50
C LYS A 97 2.08 11.21 -26.56
N ASN A 98 1.06 11.67 -25.86
CA ASN A 98 -0.28 11.12 -25.98
C ASN A 98 -0.99 11.66 -27.24
N SER A 99 -2.23 11.25 -27.50
CA SER A 99 -2.99 11.61 -28.71
C SER A 99 -3.35 13.09 -28.85
N VAL A 100 -3.30 13.85 -27.73
CA VAL A 100 -3.52 15.31 -27.73
C VAL A 100 -2.21 16.11 -27.75
N GLY A 101 -1.05 15.43 -27.81
CA GLY A 101 0.26 16.07 -27.90
C GLY A 101 0.95 16.32 -26.57
N THR A 102 0.37 15.92 -25.44
CA THR A 102 0.96 16.07 -24.10
C THR A 102 2.07 15.04 -23.87
N PRO A 103 3.20 15.40 -23.22
CA PRO A 103 4.28 14.46 -22.93
C PRO A 103 3.84 13.26 -22.11
N ARG A 104 4.29 12.07 -22.51
CA ARG A 104 4.28 10.85 -21.70
C ARG A 104 5.63 10.69 -21.03
N ILE A 105 5.64 10.44 -19.72
CA ILE A 105 6.85 10.38 -18.92
C ILE A 105 6.87 9.04 -18.16
N ALA A 106 8.01 8.39 -18.14
CA ALA A 106 8.21 7.08 -17.51
C ALA A 106 9.68 6.89 -17.10
N PRO A 107 9.98 5.95 -16.15
CA PRO A 107 9.02 5.20 -15.33
C PRO A 107 8.44 6.04 -14.20
N SER A 108 7.28 5.66 -13.66
CA SER A 108 6.66 6.35 -12.53
C SER A 108 5.68 5.43 -11.78
N GLY A 109 5.33 5.79 -10.54
CA GLY A 109 4.40 5.06 -9.70
C GLY A 109 5.10 4.24 -8.61
N ALA A 110 4.63 3.02 -8.38
CA ALA A 110 5.03 2.14 -7.27
C ALA A 110 5.02 2.84 -5.90
N PRO A 111 3.92 3.57 -5.55
CA PRO A 111 3.84 4.34 -4.31
C PRO A 111 3.93 3.43 -3.09
N VAL A 112 4.45 3.98 -1.97
CA VAL A 112 4.35 3.37 -0.66
C VAL A 112 3.32 4.15 0.14
N TRP A 113 2.13 3.55 0.33
CA TRP A 113 1.02 4.18 1.06
C TRP A 113 0.53 3.35 2.25
N ASN A 114 1.42 2.47 2.72
CA ASN A 114 1.29 1.69 3.95
C ASN A 114 2.44 2.02 4.92
N THR A 115 2.20 1.76 6.19
CA THR A 115 3.19 1.97 7.25
C THR A 115 4.36 0.98 7.11
N PRO A 116 5.63 1.43 7.07
CA PRO A 116 6.77 0.54 7.00
C PRO A 116 6.85 -0.40 8.23
N ALA A 117 6.90 -1.70 8.00
CA ALA A 117 7.09 -2.71 9.05
C ALA A 117 8.59 -2.90 9.31
N LEU A 118 9.05 -2.49 10.49
CA LEU A 118 10.47 -2.51 10.83
C LEU A 118 10.88 -3.87 11.40
N ASP A 119 11.96 -4.45 10.89
CA ASP A 119 12.58 -5.69 11.38
C ASP A 119 14.03 -5.44 11.80
N PRO A 120 14.26 -4.99 13.04
CA PRO A 120 15.60 -4.76 13.55
C PRO A 120 16.47 -6.02 13.60
N LYS A 121 15.87 -7.21 13.75
CA LYS A 121 16.59 -8.49 13.76
C LYS A 121 17.31 -8.73 12.45
N ARG A 122 16.71 -8.32 11.32
CA ARG A 122 17.28 -8.47 9.98
C ARG A 122 17.90 -7.18 9.44
N GLY A 123 17.73 -6.05 10.15
CA GLY A 123 18.20 -4.73 9.74
C GLY A 123 17.47 -4.20 8.50
N VAL A 124 16.20 -4.57 8.33
CA VAL A 124 15.39 -4.18 7.18
C VAL A 124 14.03 -3.62 7.62
N MET A 125 13.37 -2.93 6.71
CA MET A 125 11.94 -2.64 6.77
C MET A 125 11.25 -3.28 5.58
N TYR A 126 10.01 -3.69 5.77
CA TYR A 126 9.15 -4.21 4.71
C TYR A 126 8.11 -3.17 4.35
N VAL A 127 7.93 -2.94 3.06
CA VAL A 127 6.89 -2.08 2.50
C VAL A 127 6.16 -2.79 1.37
N GLY A 128 4.88 -2.55 1.25
CA GLY A 128 4.12 -2.90 0.06
C GLY A 128 4.12 -1.73 -0.92
N THR A 129 4.12 -2.02 -2.21
CA THR A 129 4.04 -1.01 -3.26
C THR A 129 2.74 -1.09 -4.02
N GLY A 130 2.34 0.02 -4.60
CA GLY A 130 1.22 0.07 -5.52
C GLY A 130 1.66 -0.04 -6.98
N THR A 131 0.70 0.16 -7.85
CA THR A 131 0.84 0.06 -9.31
C THR A 131 1.83 1.07 -9.89
N ASN A 132 2.38 0.80 -11.07
CA ASN A 132 3.02 1.84 -11.88
C ASN A 132 1.98 2.81 -12.44
N TYR A 133 2.33 4.10 -12.56
CA TYR A 133 1.45 5.10 -13.18
C TYR A 133 1.68 5.25 -14.67
N SER A 134 2.82 4.78 -15.16
CA SER A 134 3.22 4.81 -16.58
C SER A 134 3.80 3.48 -17.02
N SER A 135 3.74 3.23 -18.34
CA SER A 135 4.30 2.05 -19.02
C SER A 135 5.80 2.23 -19.35
N PRO A 136 6.61 1.15 -19.29
CA PRO A 136 6.24 -0.20 -18.90
C PRO A 136 6.17 -0.36 -17.37
N ALA A 137 5.31 -1.29 -16.91
CA ALA A 137 5.32 -1.70 -15.52
C ALA A 137 6.68 -2.34 -15.14
N ASN A 138 7.22 -1.99 -13.99
CA ASN A 138 8.47 -2.55 -13.48
C ASN A 138 8.21 -3.67 -12.46
N ASP A 139 9.27 -4.29 -11.96
CA ASP A 139 9.20 -5.43 -11.03
C ASP A 139 9.12 -5.05 -9.54
N THR A 140 9.13 -3.75 -9.25
CA THR A 140 8.96 -3.22 -7.89
C THR A 140 7.56 -2.63 -7.63
N SER A 141 6.66 -2.63 -8.63
CA SER A 141 5.23 -2.35 -8.43
C SER A 141 4.49 -3.58 -7.94
N ASP A 142 3.42 -3.38 -7.19
CA ASP A 142 2.55 -4.46 -6.68
C ASP A 142 3.34 -5.58 -6.02
N ALA A 143 4.31 -5.17 -5.21
CA ALA A 143 5.36 -5.99 -4.63
C ALA A 143 5.51 -5.75 -3.13
N ILE A 144 6.11 -6.73 -2.45
CA ILE A 144 6.67 -6.54 -1.13
C ILE A 144 8.18 -6.35 -1.28
N LEU A 145 8.69 -5.24 -0.76
CA LEU A 145 10.10 -4.88 -0.77
C LEU A 145 10.69 -4.97 0.63
N ALA A 146 11.89 -5.53 0.76
CA ALA A 146 12.71 -5.40 1.95
C ALA A 146 13.80 -4.35 1.69
N LEU A 147 13.73 -3.23 2.42
CA LEU A 147 14.68 -2.13 2.32
C LEU A 147 15.61 -2.15 3.53
N ASP A 148 16.89 -1.91 3.32
CA ASP A 148 17.87 -1.80 4.40
C ASP A 148 17.56 -0.60 5.30
N LEU A 149 17.51 -0.79 6.62
CA LEU A 149 17.24 0.29 7.59
C LEU A 149 18.32 1.37 7.62
N LYS A 150 19.53 1.06 7.14
CA LYS A 150 20.65 1.98 7.21
C LYS A 150 20.69 2.96 6.04
N ASP A 151 20.40 2.47 4.83
CA ASP A 151 20.60 3.24 3.59
C ASP A 151 19.48 3.09 2.55
N GLY A 152 18.43 2.34 2.86
CA GLY A 152 17.25 2.18 2.01
C GLY A 152 17.45 1.30 0.77
N ARG A 153 18.62 0.65 0.60
CA ARG A 153 18.84 -0.25 -0.55
C ARG A 153 17.86 -1.43 -0.51
N ILE A 154 17.28 -1.75 -1.66
CA ILE A 154 16.42 -2.93 -1.82
C ILE A 154 17.32 -4.18 -1.64
N ARG A 155 17.02 -4.95 -0.60
CA ARG A 155 17.70 -6.24 -0.32
C ARG A 155 17.07 -7.36 -1.14
N TRP A 156 15.75 -7.34 -1.25
CA TRP A 156 14.97 -8.21 -2.11
C TRP A 156 13.60 -7.57 -2.37
N HIS A 157 12.95 -8.03 -3.41
CA HIS A 157 11.54 -7.75 -3.68
C HIS A 157 10.83 -9.02 -4.18
N GLN A 158 9.54 -9.08 -3.93
CA GLN A 158 8.66 -10.14 -4.39
C GLN A 158 7.41 -9.51 -5.00
N GLN A 159 7.37 -9.49 -6.34
CA GLN A 159 6.23 -8.97 -7.08
C GLN A 159 5.11 -10.00 -7.15
N MET A 160 3.88 -9.62 -6.80
CA MET A 160 2.71 -10.51 -6.82
C MET A 160 1.85 -10.29 -8.06
N THR A 161 1.70 -9.05 -8.53
CA THR A 161 0.97 -8.73 -9.76
C THR A 161 1.93 -8.14 -10.79
N LYS A 162 2.21 -8.91 -11.84
CA LYS A 162 3.09 -8.46 -12.92
C LYS A 162 2.33 -7.69 -13.98
N GLY A 163 2.98 -6.65 -14.51
CA GLY A 163 2.42 -5.88 -15.62
C GLY A 163 1.27 -4.97 -15.18
N ASP A 164 1.19 -4.60 -13.90
CA ASP A 164 0.19 -3.66 -13.42
C ASP A 164 0.72 -2.22 -13.58
N ALA A 165 0.32 -1.57 -14.66
CA ALA A 165 0.45 -0.14 -14.83
C ALA A 165 -0.96 0.43 -15.06
N TRP A 166 -1.33 1.36 -14.19
CA TRP A 166 -2.65 1.95 -14.17
C TRP A 166 -2.61 3.37 -13.59
N ASN A 167 -3.53 4.22 -14.05
CA ASN A 167 -3.84 5.50 -13.46
C ASN A 167 -5.29 5.87 -13.78
N MET A 168 -5.82 6.94 -13.16
CA MET A 168 -7.22 7.36 -13.36
C MET A 168 -7.58 7.74 -14.80
N GLY A 169 -6.60 7.96 -15.68
CA GLY A 169 -6.85 8.06 -17.11
C GLY A 169 -7.47 6.80 -17.72
N CYS A 170 -7.30 5.63 -17.08
CA CYS A 170 -7.91 4.38 -17.51
C CYS A 170 -9.43 4.31 -17.25
N GLU A 171 -9.92 5.12 -16.32
CA GLU A 171 -11.35 5.20 -15.96
C GLU A 171 -12.08 6.33 -16.73
N THR A 172 -11.37 7.12 -17.54
CA THR A 172 -11.98 8.10 -18.42
C THR A 172 -12.49 7.43 -19.71
N GLU A 173 -13.46 8.06 -20.39
CA GLU A 173 -14.02 7.53 -21.64
C GLU A 173 -12.96 7.38 -22.72
N GLU A 174 -12.11 8.39 -22.89
CA GLU A 174 -11.11 8.46 -23.96
C GLU A 174 -9.80 7.73 -23.65
N LYS A 175 -9.51 7.44 -22.39
CA LYS A 175 -8.33 6.70 -21.89
C LYS A 175 -6.98 7.25 -22.37
N ILE A 176 -6.86 8.58 -22.55
CA ILE A 176 -5.73 9.23 -23.24
C ILE A 176 -4.40 8.98 -22.51
N ASN A 177 -4.37 9.09 -21.19
CA ASN A 177 -3.17 8.86 -20.36
C ASN A 177 -3.10 7.44 -19.78
N CYS A 178 -4.07 6.57 -20.07
CA CYS A 178 -4.02 5.19 -19.61
C CYS A 178 -2.80 4.46 -20.18
N PRO A 179 -1.98 3.78 -19.36
CA PRO A 179 -0.94 2.89 -19.84
C PRO A 179 -1.52 1.75 -20.70
N PRO A 180 -0.78 1.24 -21.70
CA PRO A 180 -1.25 0.13 -22.55
C PRO A 180 -1.63 -1.13 -21.77
N GLU A 181 -0.98 -1.37 -20.64
CA GLU A 181 -1.26 -2.49 -19.72
C GLU A 181 -2.68 -2.43 -19.18
N ASN A 182 -3.18 -1.23 -18.88
CA ASN A 182 -4.49 -0.99 -18.27
C ASN A 182 -4.75 -1.98 -17.12
N GLY A 183 -3.80 -2.06 -16.21
CA GLY A 183 -3.72 -3.05 -15.14
C GLY A 183 -4.85 -2.94 -14.11
N PRO A 184 -5.00 -3.92 -13.22
CA PRO A 184 -6.12 -4.01 -12.30
C PRO A 184 -6.02 -3.09 -11.07
N ASP A 185 -4.91 -2.38 -10.87
CA ASP A 185 -4.65 -1.53 -9.69
C ASP A 185 -4.66 -2.34 -8.37
N TYR A 186 -3.85 -3.40 -8.34
CA TYR A 186 -3.78 -4.34 -7.21
C TYR A 186 -2.68 -3.99 -6.20
N ASP A 187 -2.73 -2.78 -5.67
CA ASP A 187 -1.77 -2.29 -4.68
C ASP A 187 -1.72 -3.13 -3.40
N PHE A 188 -0.55 -3.12 -2.76
CA PHE A 188 -0.41 -3.44 -1.35
C PHE A 188 -0.62 -2.18 -0.50
N GLY A 189 -1.87 -1.89 -0.13
CA GLY A 189 -2.21 -0.75 0.73
C GLY A 189 -2.09 -1.04 2.22
N ALA A 190 -2.22 -2.32 2.59
CA ALA A 190 -2.05 -2.79 3.96
C ALA A 190 -0.57 -2.90 4.34
N ALA A 191 -0.22 -2.49 5.55
CA ALA A 191 1.11 -2.74 6.10
C ALA A 191 1.40 -4.25 6.18
N VAL A 192 2.64 -4.63 5.89
CA VAL A 192 3.12 -5.99 6.12
C VAL A 192 3.10 -6.29 7.62
N VAL A 193 2.57 -7.44 8.02
CA VAL A 193 2.60 -7.90 9.40
C VAL A 193 3.76 -8.87 9.59
N ILE A 194 4.63 -8.59 10.56
CA ILE A 194 5.68 -9.52 11.00
C ILE A 194 5.09 -10.34 12.14
N ALA A 195 4.98 -11.65 11.95
CA ALA A 195 4.47 -12.59 12.96
C ALA A 195 5.48 -13.70 13.23
N THR A 196 5.32 -14.39 14.35
CA THR A 196 6.13 -15.56 14.70
C THR A 196 5.23 -16.76 14.86
N THR A 197 5.51 -17.84 14.14
CA THR A 197 4.74 -19.10 14.21
C THR A 197 4.95 -19.81 15.55
N ALA A 198 4.11 -20.79 15.85
CA ALA A 198 4.25 -21.62 17.06
C ALA A 198 5.60 -22.34 17.14
N GLN A 199 6.28 -22.56 16.00
CA GLN A 199 7.61 -23.17 15.91
C GLN A 199 8.74 -22.16 16.10
N GLY A 200 8.44 -20.88 16.39
CA GLY A 200 9.41 -19.82 16.59
C GLY A 200 10.04 -19.28 15.29
N LYS A 201 9.44 -19.54 14.14
CA LYS A 201 9.86 -18.97 12.85
C LYS A 201 9.09 -17.70 12.57
N ASP A 202 9.81 -16.68 12.10
CA ASP A 202 9.16 -15.46 11.63
C ASP A 202 8.53 -15.69 10.25
N ILE A 203 7.38 -15.05 10.04
CA ILE A 203 6.64 -15.02 8.78
C ILE A 203 6.17 -13.59 8.53
N LEU A 204 6.20 -13.17 7.27
CA LEU A 204 5.57 -11.93 6.83
C LEU A 204 4.19 -12.25 6.27
N ILE A 205 3.19 -11.47 6.64
CA ILE A 205 1.84 -11.62 6.10
C ILE A 205 1.50 -10.33 5.36
N ALA A 206 1.14 -10.46 4.08
CA ALA A 206 0.82 -9.34 3.20
C ALA A 206 -0.53 -9.55 2.53
N GLY A 207 -1.39 -8.53 2.61
CA GLY A 207 -2.71 -8.52 1.95
C GLY A 207 -2.74 -7.49 0.83
N GLN A 208 -3.36 -7.84 -0.29
CA GLN A 208 -3.39 -7.07 -1.52
C GLN A 208 -4.83 -6.68 -1.90
N LYS A 209 -5.00 -5.57 -2.61
CA LYS A 209 -6.29 -5.13 -3.19
C LYS A 209 -6.90 -6.15 -4.15
N SER A 210 -6.11 -7.07 -4.68
CA SER A 210 -6.61 -8.23 -5.41
C SER A 210 -7.55 -9.12 -4.61
N GLY A 211 -7.52 -9.07 -3.27
CA GLY A 211 -8.20 -10.02 -2.38
C GLY A 211 -7.35 -11.23 -2.06
N ASP A 212 -6.09 -11.20 -2.43
CA ASP A 212 -5.10 -12.22 -2.11
C ASP A 212 -4.39 -11.89 -0.81
N VAL A 213 -4.05 -12.92 -0.03
CA VAL A 213 -3.22 -12.84 1.18
C VAL A 213 -2.08 -13.83 1.05
N TYR A 214 -0.88 -13.38 1.39
CA TYR A 214 0.36 -14.15 1.24
C TYR A 214 1.08 -14.28 2.57
N GLY A 215 1.63 -15.48 2.83
CA GLY A 215 2.64 -15.70 3.84
C GLY A 215 4.01 -15.82 3.17
N LEU A 216 4.99 -15.04 3.60
CA LEU A 216 6.32 -15.00 2.99
C LEU A 216 7.40 -15.32 4.02
N ASP A 217 8.49 -15.93 3.55
CA ASP A 217 9.68 -16.25 4.33
C ASP A 217 10.66 -15.06 4.29
N PRO A 218 10.85 -14.32 5.40
CA PRO A 218 11.77 -13.19 5.44
C PRO A 218 13.25 -13.60 5.27
N ASP A 219 13.59 -14.84 5.61
CA ASP A 219 14.96 -15.37 5.55
C ASP A 219 15.30 -15.98 4.19
N ALA A 220 14.28 -16.16 3.32
CA ALA A 220 14.45 -16.73 1.97
C ALA A 220 14.07 -15.71 0.86
N GLY A 221 14.40 -14.43 1.06
CA GLY A 221 14.17 -13.39 0.05
C GLY A 221 12.69 -13.11 -0.26
N GLY A 222 11.82 -13.29 0.73
CA GLY A 222 10.39 -13.09 0.55
C GLY A 222 9.69 -14.22 -0.21
N ARG A 223 10.29 -15.41 -0.26
CA ARG A 223 9.67 -16.57 -0.91
C ARG A 223 8.28 -16.83 -0.33
N VAL A 224 7.27 -16.93 -1.21
CA VAL A 224 5.90 -17.26 -0.81
C VAL A 224 5.85 -18.67 -0.23
N LEU A 225 5.38 -18.77 1.00
CA LEU A 225 5.15 -20.04 1.72
C LEU A 225 3.73 -20.54 1.46
N TRP A 226 2.76 -19.64 1.50
CA TRP A 226 1.37 -19.92 1.20
C TRP A 226 0.69 -18.69 0.58
N HIS A 227 -0.44 -18.92 -0.09
CA HIS A 227 -1.25 -17.93 -0.76
C HIS A 227 -2.73 -18.31 -0.66
N GLN A 228 -3.58 -17.35 -0.32
CA GLN A 228 -5.03 -17.51 -0.25
C GLN A 228 -5.74 -16.42 -1.03
N LYS A 229 -6.62 -16.79 -1.95
CA LYS A 229 -7.55 -15.90 -2.64
C LYS A 229 -8.85 -15.86 -1.86
N LEU A 230 -9.15 -14.75 -1.18
CA LEU A 230 -10.32 -14.62 -0.29
C LEU A 230 -11.45 -13.85 -0.95
N GLY A 231 -11.12 -12.81 -1.71
CA GLY A 231 -12.07 -11.93 -2.34
C GLY A 231 -11.86 -11.80 -3.85
N ARG A 232 -12.77 -11.11 -4.51
CA ARG A 232 -12.68 -10.81 -5.95
C ARG A 232 -11.58 -9.80 -6.24
N GLY A 233 -11.41 -8.82 -5.35
CA GLY A 233 -10.52 -7.69 -5.54
C GLY A 233 -11.15 -6.54 -6.30
N GLY A 234 -10.39 -5.48 -6.48
CA GLY A 234 -10.77 -4.26 -7.18
C GLY A 234 -10.00 -3.03 -6.70
N ILE A 235 -10.27 -1.88 -7.29
CA ILE A 235 -9.64 -0.58 -6.94
C ILE A 235 -9.78 -0.25 -5.44
N GLN A 236 -10.92 -0.56 -4.85
CA GLN A 236 -11.18 -0.44 -3.41
C GLN A 236 -11.58 -1.80 -2.81
N GLY A 237 -11.31 -2.86 -3.53
CA GLY A 237 -11.58 -4.23 -3.12
C GLY A 237 -10.42 -4.86 -2.37
N GLY A 238 -10.58 -6.11 -2.00
CA GLY A 238 -9.55 -6.90 -1.35
C GLY A 238 -9.16 -6.40 0.04
N VAL A 239 -7.91 -6.63 0.42
CA VAL A 239 -7.33 -6.13 1.67
C VAL A 239 -6.83 -4.70 1.44
N HIS A 240 -7.45 -3.72 2.09
CA HIS A 240 -7.23 -2.32 1.75
C HIS A 240 -6.25 -1.63 2.70
N PHE A 241 -6.56 -1.50 4.00
CA PHE A 241 -5.75 -0.67 4.91
C PHE A 241 -5.02 -1.42 6.02
N GLY A 242 -5.31 -2.67 6.30
CA GLY A 242 -4.51 -3.41 7.26
C GLY A 242 -5.18 -4.63 7.88
N MET A 243 -4.33 -5.54 8.32
CA MET A 243 -4.65 -6.79 9.01
C MET A 243 -4.15 -6.72 10.45
N ALA A 244 -4.63 -7.63 11.31
CA ALA A 244 -4.12 -7.80 12.67
C ALA A 244 -3.81 -9.27 12.94
N VAL A 245 -2.83 -9.53 13.81
CA VAL A 245 -2.46 -10.88 14.25
C VAL A 245 -2.62 -10.99 15.76
N ASP A 246 -3.19 -12.11 16.21
CA ASP A 246 -3.19 -12.53 17.59
C ASP A 246 -2.84 -14.03 17.67
N GLY A 247 -1.73 -14.33 18.36
CA GLY A 247 -1.19 -15.68 18.43
C GLY A 247 -0.90 -16.26 17.05
N ASP A 248 -1.58 -17.34 16.71
CA ASP A 248 -1.45 -18.07 15.45
C ASP A 248 -2.50 -17.70 14.38
N THR A 249 -3.23 -16.61 14.59
CA THR A 249 -4.34 -16.19 13.73
C THR A 249 -4.11 -14.80 13.16
N VAL A 250 -4.23 -14.67 11.84
CA VAL A 250 -4.35 -13.36 11.16
C VAL A 250 -5.81 -13.07 10.84
N TYR A 251 -6.24 -11.86 11.19
CA TYR A 251 -7.58 -11.33 10.90
C TYR A 251 -7.50 -10.39 9.72
N VAL A 252 -8.23 -10.74 8.67
CA VAL A 252 -8.18 -10.08 7.36
C VAL A 252 -9.52 -9.42 7.09
N PRO A 253 -9.63 -8.09 7.22
CA PRO A 253 -10.81 -7.35 6.78
C PRO A 253 -10.81 -7.29 5.26
N MET A 254 -11.90 -7.73 4.66
CA MET A 254 -12.10 -7.77 3.21
C MET A 254 -13.09 -6.70 2.80
N SER A 255 -12.63 -5.73 2.03
CA SER A 255 -13.48 -4.69 1.46
C SER A 255 -14.35 -5.25 0.34
N ASP A 256 -13.74 -5.86 -0.63
CA ASP A 256 -14.36 -6.51 -1.79
C ASP A 256 -15.52 -5.71 -2.40
N PHE A 257 -15.29 -4.41 -2.54
CA PHE A 257 -16.23 -3.43 -3.07
C PHE A 257 -16.74 -3.85 -4.46
N ASP A 258 -18.02 -3.68 -4.74
CA ASP A 258 -18.59 -3.99 -6.04
C ASP A 258 -18.21 -2.95 -7.08
N GLY A 259 -17.07 -3.14 -7.74
CA GLY A 259 -16.47 -2.25 -8.72
C GLY A 259 -17.02 -2.37 -10.14
N GLY A 260 -18.14 -3.08 -10.32
CA GLY A 260 -18.75 -3.25 -11.64
C GLY A 260 -18.01 -4.24 -12.56
N PRO A 261 -18.18 -4.12 -13.90
CA PRO A 261 -17.76 -5.16 -14.85
C PRO A 261 -16.25 -5.36 -15.00
N ARG A 262 -15.44 -4.40 -14.56
CA ARG A 262 -13.96 -4.52 -14.59
C ARG A 262 -13.46 -5.65 -13.68
N TRP A 263 -14.13 -5.87 -12.57
CA TRP A 263 -13.82 -6.93 -11.62
C TRP A 263 -14.97 -7.93 -11.54
N PRO A 264 -15.02 -8.88 -12.47
CA PRO A 264 -16.13 -9.85 -12.54
C PRO A 264 -16.08 -10.83 -11.36
N GLY A 265 -17.23 -11.37 -11.03
CA GLY A 265 -17.39 -12.35 -9.96
C GLY A 265 -18.18 -11.80 -8.77
N LYS A 266 -18.46 -12.70 -7.84
CA LYS A 266 -19.21 -12.33 -6.62
C LYS A 266 -18.26 -11.75 -5.59
N ALA A 267 -18.68 -10.65 -4.97
CA ALA A 267 -18.02 -10.05 -3.83
C ALA A 267 -18.27 -10.86 -2.55
N TYR A 268 -17.24 -10.94 -1.69
CA TYR A 268 -17.30 -11.63 -0.39
C TYR A 268 -16.72 -10.72 0.70
N PRO A 269 -17.31 -9.52 0.93
CA PRO A 269 -16.85 -8.62 1.97
C PRO A 269 -17.09 -9.24 3.35
N GLY A 270 -16.20 -8.96 4.29
CA GLY A 270 -16.31 -9.45 5.66
C GLY A 270 -14.99 -9.64 6.36
N MET A 271 -15.02 -10.31 7.50
CA MET A 271 -13.84 -10.65 8.26
C MET A 271 -13.45 -12.10 8.06
N TYR A 272 -12.21 -12.34 7.68
CA TYR A 272 -11.62 -13.67 7.59
C TYR A 272 -10.61 -13.87 8.73
N ALA A 273 -10.51 -15.09 9.23
CA ALA A 273 -9.43 -15.53 10.12
C ALA A 273 -8.68 -16.67 9.45
N LEU A 274 -7.36 -16.50 9.30
CA LEU A 274 -6.49 -17.51 8.72
C LEU A 274 -5.43 -17.94 9.74
N ASP A 275 -5.01 -19.19 9.61
CA ASP A 275 -3.82 -19.69 10.29
C ASP A 275 -2.57 -19.02 9.71
N ILE A 276 -1.68 -18.45 10.54
CA ILE A 276 -0.51 -17.70 10.03
C ILE A 276 0.53 -18.59 9.38
N GLU A 277 0.63 -19.88 9.78
CA GLU A 277 1.66 -20.80 9.30
C GLU A 277 1.27 -21.43 7.95
N THR A 278 -0.02 -21.78 7.79
CA THR A 278 -0.52 -22.53 6.63
C THR A 278 -1.35 -21.69 5.66
N GLY A 279 -1.87 -20.54 6.11
CA GLY A 279 -2.84 -19.74 5.37
C GLY A 279 -4.26 -20.34 5.37
N GLU A 280 -4.49 -21.49 6.01
CA GLU A 280 -5.80 -22.12 6.03
C GLU A 280 -6.86 -21.24 6.70
N GLN A 281 -8.02 -21.10 6.06
CA GLN A 281 -9.14 -20.32 6.61
C GLN A 281 -9.73 -21.05 7.81
N ARG A 282 -9.69 -20.43 8.98
CA ARG A 282 -10.31 -20.91 10.21
C ARG A 282 -11.80 -20.60 10.24
N TRP A 283 -12.16 -19.37 9.89
CA TRP A 283 -13.55 -18.94 9.77
C TRP A 283 -13.70 -17.71 8.86
N TYR A 284 -14.92 -17.42 8.47
CA TYR A 284 -15.36 -16.24 7.75
C TYR A 284 -16.67 -15.72 8.30
N THR A 285 -16.75 -14.42 8.56
CA THR A 285 -17.97 -13.73 8.93
C THR A 285 -18.29 -12.69 7.86
N PRO A 286 -19.40 -12.86 7.09
CA PRO A 286 -19.76 -11.91 6.07
C PRO A 286 -20.13 -10.55 6.68
N ALA A 287 -19.76 -9.46 6.01
CA ALA A 287 -20.24 -8.13 6.35
C ALA A 287 -21.76 -8.04 6.13
N GLN A 288 -22.46 -7.44 7.08
CA GLN A 288 -23.89 -7.20 6.94
C GLN A 288 -24.12 -5.97 6.07
N ASN A 289 -24.99 -6.07 5.09
CA ASN A 289 -25.41 -4.91 4.32
C ASN A 289 -26.49 -4.15 5.07
N VAL A 290 -26.12 -3.03 5.68
CA VAL A 290 -27.04 -2.09 6.40
C VAL A 290 -27.25 -0.80 5.63
N CYS A 291 -26.86 -0.76 4.36
CA CYS A 291 -26.90 0.45 3.54
C CYS A 291 -28.32 0.95 3.26
N ASN A 292 -29.29 0.06 3.12
CA ASN A 292 -30.71 0.44 2.83
C ASN A 292 -30.80 1.40 1.65
N ASP A 293 -30.13 1.07 0.52
CA ASP A 293 -30.10 1.86 -0.72
C ASP A 293 -29.52 3.28 -0.58
N ARG A 294 -28.75 3.56 0.47
CA ARG A 294 -28.02 4.83 0.60
C ARG A 294 -26.92 4.94 -0.45
N ASP A 295 -26.83 6.11 -1.08
CA ASP A 295 -25.73 6.42 -2.01
C ASP A 295 -24.36 6.32 -1.30
N PHE A 296 -23.34 5.86 -2.03
CA PHE A 296 -21.95 5.72 -1.55
C PHE A 296 -21.78 4.81 -0.34
N CYS A 297 -22.75 3.98 -0.03
CA CYS A 297 -22.70 3.02 1.05
C CYS A 297 -22.37 1.62 0.54
N GLN A 298 -21.40 0.95 1.18
CA GLN A 298 -20.97 -0.40 0.84
C GLN A 298 -20.67 -1.19 2.12
N PRO A 299 -21.01 -2.47 2.20
CA PRO A 299 -20.77 -3.28 3.40
C PRO A 299 -19.31 -3.72 3.57
N GLY A 300 -18.39 -3.33 2.67
CA GLY A 300 -17.00 -3.76 2.69
C GLY A 300 -16.23 -3.29 3.92
N LEU A 301 -15.42 -4.17 4.50
CA LEU A 301 -14.52 -3.84 5.61
C LEU A 301 -13.21 -3.26 5.07
N SER A 302 -13.14 -1.94 4.92
CA SER A 302 -11.99 -1.25 4.35
C SER A 302 -10.98 -0.80 5.42
N ALA A 303 -11.44 -0.42 6.62
CA ALA A 303 -10.54 0.02 7.69
C ALA A 303 -9.66 -1.12 8.22
N PRO A 304 -8.47 -0.80 8.78
CA PRO A 304 -7.60 -1.81 9.36
C PRO A 304 -8.26 -2.54 10.53
N ALA A 305 -7.94 -3.83 10.66
CA ALA A 305 -8.38 -4.61 11.81
C ALA A 305 -7.63 -4.22 13.09
N SER A 306 -8.32 -4.27 14.21
CA SER A 306 -7.74 -4.14 15.56
C SER A 306 -8.20 -5.30 16.42
N VAL A 307 -7.25 -5.97 17.07
CA VAL A 307 -7.51 -7.10 17.99
C VAL A 307 -7.49 -6.61 19.42
N PHE A 308 -8.38 -7.15 20.24
CA PHE A 308 -8.42 -6.95 21.68
C PHE A 308 -8.84 -8.27 22.37
N PRO A 309 -8.64 -8.43 23.70
CA PRO A 309 -9.03 -9.67 24.38
C PRO A 309 -10.49 -10.05 24.13
N GLY A 310 -10.71 -11.16 23.40
CA GLY A 310 -12.02 -11.71 23.10
C GLY A 310 -12.69 -11.18 21.83
N GLY A 311 -12.01 -10.36 21.00
CA GLY A 311 -12.61 -9.89 19.76
C GLY A 311 -11.67 -9.22 18.77
N VAL A 312 -12.21 -9.00 17.56
CA VAL A 312 -11.60 -8.23 16.50
C VAL A 312 -12.60 -7.20 15.94
N LEU A 313 -12.13 -6.00 15.66
CA LEU A 313 -12.90 -4.92 15.05
C LEU A 313 -12.28 -4.49 13.74
N ALA A 314 -13.12 -4.15 12.77
CA ALA A 314 -12.75 -3.40 11.56
C ALA A 314 -13.92 -2.50 11.17
N GLY A 315 -13.63 -1.29 10.67
CA GLY A 315 -14.65 -0.38 10.18
C GLY A 315 -15.11 -0.77 8.78
N ALA A 316 -16.42 -0.63 8.55
CA ALA A 316 -17.02 -0.81 7.24
C ALA A 316 -17.24 0.54 6.53
N MET A 317 -17.52 0.49 5.22
CA MET A 317 -17.82 1.67 4.40
C MET A 317 -19.32 2.02 4.39
N ASP A 318 -20.08 1.46 5.29
CA ASP A 318 -21.52 1.71 5.47
C ASP A 318 -21.83 2.69 6.62
N GLY A 319 -20.80 3.14 7.32
CA GLY A 319 -20.84 4.15 8.37
C GLY A 319 -20.88 3.55 9.75
#